data_34b85b419382b85aff5c2f68fdf26b61
#
_entry.id   34b85b419382b85aff5c2f68fdf26b61
#
_cell.length_a   1.000
_cell.length_b   1.000
_cell.length_c   1.000
_cell.angle_alpha   90.00
_cell.angle_beta   90.00
_cell.angle_gamma   90.00
#
_symmetry.space_group_name_H-M   'P 1'
#
loop_
_entity.id
_entity.type
_entity.pdbx_description
1 polymer ?
#
loop_
_entity_poly.entity_id
_entity_poly.type
_entity_poly.pdbx_seq_one_letter_code
_entity_poly.pdbx_strand_id
1 'polypeptide(L)'
;VVMALAGGARIFALLDEKPEVNEGDITLVHAKYAADDTVTETNESTGMWAWKHIGADGKPQYTELKGDIVFKDVDFGYDEKKIVLHDINLYGRPGQKIAFVGSTGAGKTTITNLINRFYDIQKGQILYDGHDIKSIEKDALRSSLGIVLQDTHLFTGTVMENIRYGRLTATDEECMAAAKLANADTFIKHLPDGYNTMLTGDGTNLSQGQRQLLAIAR
;
A
#
# COMPACT_ATOMS: atom_id res chain seq x y z
N VAL A 1 -0.92 32.98 -28.73
CA VAL A 1 0.10 33.28 -27.72
C VAL A 1 -0.49 33.13 -26.31
N VAL A 2 -1.59 33.82 -25.95
CA VAL A 2 -2.18 33.80 -24.58
C VAL A 2 -2.56 32.39 -24.13
N MET A 3 -3.21 31.60 -24.99
CA MET A 3 -3.59 30.19 -24.63
C MET A 3 -2.36 29.28 -24.43
N ALA A 4 -1.28 29.51 -25.23
CA ALA A 4 -0.05 28.75 -25.06
C ALA A 4 0.67 29.14 -23.75
N LEU A 5 0.66 30.41 -23.35
CA LEU A 5 1.18 30.84 -22.06
C LEU A 5 0.38 30.31 -20.88
N ALA A 6 -0.96 30.25 -20.97
CA ALA A 6 -1.80 29.68 -19.94
C ALA A 6 -1.59 28.16 -19.80
N GLY A 7 -1.41 27.45 -20.94
CA GLY A 7 -1.05 26.03 -20.93
C GLY A 7 0.33 25.78 -20.34
N GLY A 8 1.31 26.58 -20.72
CA GLY A 8 2.67 26.54 -20.15
C GLY A 8 2.67 26.76 -18.64
N ALA A 9 1.96 27.78 -18.15
CA ALA A 9 1.87 28.07 -16.72
C ALA A 9 1.33 26.88 -15.90
N ARG A 10 0.34 26.13 -16.43
CA ARG A 10 -0.18 24.92 -15.75
C ARG A 10 0.85 23.78 -15.71
N ILE A 11 1.60 23.60 -16.79
CA ILE A 11 2.66 22.57 -16.86
C ILE A 11 3.77 22.92 -15.87
N PHE A 12 4.23 24.18 -15.86
CA PHE A 12 5.26 24.61 -14.91
C PHE A 12 4.78 24.54 -13.46
N ALA A 13 3.53 24.92 -13.16
CA ALA A 13 2.96 24.79 -11.83
C ALA A 13 3.00 23.32 -11.34
N LEU A 14 2.73 22.36 -12.23
CA LEU A 14 2.83 20.93 -11.89
C LEU A 14 4.29 20.48 -11.70
N LEU A 15 5.22 20.97 -12.53
CA LEU A 15 6.65 20.64 -12.42
C LEU A 15 7.30 21.26 -11.18
N ASP A 16 6.80 22.39 -10.71
CA ASP A 16 7.28 23.11 -9.53
C ASP A 16 6.65 22.59 -8.22
N GLU A 17 5.67 21.64 -8.30
CA GLU A 17 5.12 21.00 -7.10
C GLU A 17 6.22 20.30 -6.31
N LYS A 18 6.21 20.52 -5.02
CA LYS A 18 7.19 19.90 -4.12
C LYS A 18 6.93 18.40 -4.00
N PRO A 19 7.97 17.57 -4.05
CA PRO A 19 7.82 16.15 -3.81
C PRO A 19 7.32 15.89 -2.39
N GLU A 20 6.73 14.73 -2.17
CA GLU A 20 6.34 14.29 -0.83
C GLU A 20 7.54 14.30 0.12
N VAL A 21 7.30 14.72 1.36
CA VAL A 21 8.30 14.61 2.43
C VAL A 21 8.55 13.13 2.73
N ASN A 22 9.78 12.67 2.57
CA ASN A 22 10.21 11.28 2.83
C ASN A 22 11.54 11.30 3.59
N GLU A 23 11.46 11.63 4.89
CA GLU A 23 12.63 11.75 5.78
C GLU A 23 12.84 10.48 6.64
N GLY A 24 12.05 9.43 6.38
CA GLY A 24 12.20 8.16 7.07
C GLY A 24 13.51 7.46 6.71
N ASP A 25 14.12 6.80 7.69
CA ASP A 25 15.37 6.04 7.58
C ASP A 25 15.18 4.54 7.82
N ILE A 26 13.96 4.13 8.22
CA ILE A 26 13.61 2.72 8.42
C ILE A 26 13.21 2.12 7.07
N THR A 27 13.91 1.07 6.67
CA THR A 27 13.71 0.37 5.39
C THR A 27 13.14 -1.02 5.60
N LEU A 28 12.58 -1.62 4.55
CA LEU A 28 12.04 -2.98 4.56
C LEU A 28 13.02 -3.93 3.87
N VAL A 29 13.38 -5.02 4.54
CA VAL A 29 14.34 -6.01 4.03
C VAL A 29 13.81 -7.43 4.17
N HIS A 30 14.29 -8.34 3.31
CA HIS A 30 14.10 -9.76 3.54
C HIS A 30 14.84 -10.20 4.79
N ALA A 31 14.20 -11.03 5.60
CA ALA A 31 14.73 -11.46 6.88
C ALA A 31 14.64 -12.97 7.08
N LYS A 32 15.38 -13.46 8.04
CA LYS A 32 15.29 -14.83 8.55
C LYS A 32 15.65 -14.87 10.04
N TYR A 33 15.21 -15.90 10.73
CA TYR A 33 15.70 -16.16 12.07
C TYR A 33 17.08 -16.79 12.04
N ALA A 34 17.99 -16.28 12.84
CA ALA A 34 19.27 -16.92 13.12
C ALA A 34 19.08 -18.09 14.11
N ALA A 35 20.15 -18.83 14.38
CA ALA A 35 20.12 -19.99 15.28
C ALA A 35 19.78 -19.65 16.75
N ASP A 36 19.93 -18.39 17.13
CA ASP A 36 19.59 -17.81 18.44
C ASP A 36 18.22 -17.11 18.48
N ASP A 37 17.38 -17.38 17.49
CA ASP A 37 16.05 -16.76 17.30
C ASP A 37 16.08 -15.23 17.07
N THR A 38 17.24 -14.63 16.80
CA THR A 38 17.31 -13.22 16.39
C THR A 38 16.92 -13.04 14.92
N VAL A 39 16.27 -11.92 14.62
CA VAL A 39 15.93 -11.55 13.24
C VAL A 39 17.16 -10.95 12.56
N THR A 40 17.48 -11.46 11.38
CA THR A 40 18.63 -10.99 10.58
C THR A 40 18.24 -10.80 9.12
N GLU A 41 18.91 -9.86 8.46
CA GLU A 41 18.73 -9.60 7.02
C GLU A 41 19.27 -10.75 6.17
N THR A 42 18.64 -11.01 5.06
CA THR A 42 19.09 -12.01 4.06
C THR A 42 18.78 -11.51 2.65
N ASN A 43 19.55 -11.97 1.67
CA ASN A 43 19.28 -11.73 0.25
C ASN A 43 18.34 -12.78 -0.36
N GLU A 44 17.97 -13.80 0.41
CA GLU A 44 17.08 -14.87 -0.04
C GLU A 44 15.63 -14.45 0.15
N SER A 45 14.75 -14.82 -0.79
CA SER A 45 13.31 -14.65 -0.64
C SER A 45 12.74 -15.71 0.31
N THR A 46 12.73 -15.41 1.60
CA THR A 46 12.23 -16.31 2.66
C THR A 46 10.75 -16.20 2.91
N GLY A 47 10.08 -15.21 2.32
CA GLY A 47 8.70 -14.83 2.66
C GLY A 47 8.57 -14.07 3.98
N MET A 48 9.67 -13.89 4.73
CA MET A 48 9.72 -13.10 5.95
C MET A 48 10.33 -11.73 5.66
N TRP A 49 9.75 -10.69 6.25
CA TRP A 49 10.20 -9.30 6.11
C TRP A 49 10.48 -8.69 7.48
N ALA A 50 11.39 -7.74 7.53
CA ALA A 50 11.71 -6.98 8.73
C ALA A 50 11.99 -5.52 8.41
N TRP A 51 11.66 -4.67 9.39
CA TRP A 51 12.07 -3.27 9.45
C TRP A 51 13.52 -3.21 9.87
N LYS A 52 14.35 -2.58 9.06
CA LYS A 52 15.76 -2.31 9.34
C LYS A 52 15.92 -0.85 9.74
N HIS A 53 16.50 -0.61 10.89
CA HIS A 53 16.86 0.72 11.38
C HIS A 53 18.22 0.69 12.06
N ILE A 54 18.83 1.86 12.22
CA ILE A 54 20.10 1.99 12.94
C ILE A 54 19.80 2.27 14.41
N GLY A 55 20.26 1.40 15.28
CA GLY A 55 20.14 1.56 16.71
C GLY A 55 21.01 2.69 17.28
N ALA A 56 20.82 3.05 18.53
CA ALA A 56 21.61 4.07 19.22
C ALA A 56 23.11 3.73 19.32
N ASP A 57 23.46 2.46 19.18
CA ASP A 57 24.83 1.95 19.12
C ASP A 57 25.48 2.02 17.72
N GLY A 58 24.77 2.57 16.75
CA GLY A 58 25.19 2.67 15.35
C GLY A 58 25.11 1.35 14.56
N LYS A 59 24.50 0.30 15.13
CA LYS A 59 24.39 -1.00 14.48
C LYS A 59 22.98 -1.18 13.89
N PRO A 60 22.86 -1.94 12.78
CA PRO A 60 21.56 -2.34 12.25
C PRO A 60 20.78 -3.17 13.26
N GLN A 61 19.53 -2.82 13.46
CA GLN A 61 18.56 -3.57 14.24
C GLN A 61 17.38 -3.94 13.35
N TYR A 62 16.77 -5.08 13.63
CA TYR A 62 15.72 -5.65 12.79
C TYR A 62 14.48 -5.95 13.64
N THR A 63 13.34 -5.45 13.23
CA THR A 63 12.03 -5.75 13.82
C THR A 63 11.20 -6.49 12.79
N GLU A 64 10.71 -7.68 13.13
CA GLU A 64 9.87 -8.47 12.21
C GLU A 64 8.62 -7.68 11.80
N LEU A 65 8.29 -7.70 10.51
CA LEU A 65 7.04 -7.16 9.98
C LEU A 65 5.87 -8.07 10.39
N LYS A 66 5.02 -7.59 11.31
CA LYS A 66 3.85 -8.33 11.81
C LYS A 66 2.53 -7.66 11.47
N GLY A 67 2.55 -6.36 11.19
CA GLY A 67 1.36 -5.59 10.87
C GLY A 67 0.61 -5.08 12.12
N ASP A 68 1.31 -4.84 13.23
CA ASP A 68 0.73 -4.20 14.41
C ASP A 68 0.60 -2.69 14.19
N ILE A 69 -0.62 -2.16 14.26
CA ILE A 69 -0.90 -0.74 14.04
C ILE A 69 -1.53 -0.13 15.28
N VAL A 70 -1.00 1.03 15.71
CA VAL A 70 -1.52 1.78 16.87
C VAL A 70 -1.63 3.26 16.52
N PHE A 71 -2.82 3.82 16.74
CA PHE A 71 -3.07 5.27 16.73
C PHE A 71 -3.14 5.77 18.16
N LYS A 72 -2.43 6.86 18.46
CA LYS A 72 -2.39 7.50 19.78
C LYS A 72 -2.71 8.98 19.64
N ASP A 73 -3.84 9.39 20.20
CA ASP A 73 -4.32 10.77 20.30
C ASP A 73 -4.25 11.53 18.96
N VAL A 74 -4.67 10.85 17.87
CA VAL A 74 -4.50 11.35 16.49
C VAL A 74 -5.61 12.34 16.14
N ASP A 75 -5.20 13.58 15.83
CA ASP A 75 -6.03 14.57 15.16
C ASP A 75 -5.57 14.73 13.71
N PHE A 76 -6.54 14.77 12.79
CA PHE A 76 -6.26 14.97 11.38
C PHE A 76 -7.37 15.73 10.66
N GLY A 77 -6.97 16.64 9.76
CA GLY A 77 -7.81 17.30 8.77
C GLY A 77 -7.07 17.48 7.46
N TYR A 78 -7.78 17.40 6.34
CA TYR A 78 -7.23 17.69 5.01
C TYR A 78 -6.90 19.18 4.83
N ASP A 79 -7.53 20.03 5.64
CA ASP A 79 -7.28 21.47 5.76
C ASP A 79 -7.11 21.77 7.26
N GLU A 80 -6.15 22.65 7.59
CA GLU A 80 -5.88 23.07 8.98
C GLU A 80 -7.12 23.63 9.70
N LYS A 81 -8.07 24.17 8.93
CA LYS A 81 -9.31 24.75 9.46
C LYS A 81 -10.42 23.73 9.73
N LYS A 82 -10.30 22.49 9.19
CA LYS A 82 -11.34 21.48 9.30
C LYS A 82 -10.75 20.14 9.71
N ILE A 83 -10.72 19.89 10.99
CA ILE A 83 -10.34 18.59 11.54
C ILE A 83 -11.46 17.57 11.25
N VAL A 84 -11.08 16.41 10.73
CA VAL A 84 -11.97 15.30 10.36
C VAL A 84 -11.91 14.17 11.38
N LEU A 85 -10.72 13.93 11.94
CA LEU A 85 -10.47 12.95 12.99
C LEU A 85 -10.05 13.68 14.26
N HIS A 86 -10.68 13.36 15.37
CA HIS A 86 -10.43 13.99 16.67
C HIS A 86 -10.07 12.91 17.68
N ASP A 87 -8.91 13.03 18.31
CA ASP A 87 -8.46 12.19 19.43
C ASP A 87 -8.65 10.68 19.15
N ILE A 88 -8.24 10.25 17.96
CA ILE A 88 -8.41 8.86 17.54
C ILE A 88 -7.38 7.99 18.24
N ASN A 89 -7.91 7.04 19.03
CA ASN A 89 -7.17 5.99 19.69
C ASN A 89 -7.70 4.65 19.20
N LEU A 90 -6.87 3.89 18.46
CA LEU A 90 -7.22 2.57 17.96
C LEU A 90 -5.97 1.70 17.85
N TYR A 91 -6.19 0.42 17.83
CA TYR A 91 -5.12 -0.56 17.57
C TYR A 91 -5.64 -1.69 16.68
N GLY A 92 -4.74 -2.25 15.87
CA GLY A 92 -4.94 -3.44 15.06
C GLY A 92 -3.78 -4.39 15.26
N ARG A 93 -4.03 -5.56 15.86
CA ARG A 93 -3.00 -6.57 16.13
C ARG A 93 -2.79 -7.48 14.92
N PRO A 94 -1.61 -8.11 14.79
CA PRO A 94 -1.33 -9.08 13.75
C PRO A 94 -2.43 -10.15 13.61
N GLY A 95 -2.86 -10.41 12.37
CA GLY A 95 -3.93 -11.37 12.08
C GLY A 95 -5.35 -10.91 12.43
N GLN A 96 -5.54 -9.77 13.03
CA GLN A 96 -6.85 -9.23 13.37
C GLN A 96 -7.55 -8.63 12.13
N LYS A 97 -8.84 -8.91 12.00
CA LYS A 97 -9.70 -8.27 11.00
C LYS A 97 -10.50 -7.15 11.67
N ILE A 98 -10.38 -5.92 11.17
CA ILE A 98 -11.06 -4.75 11.71
C ILE A 98 -11.98 -4.18 10.65
N ALA A 99 -13.23 -3.90 11.02
CA ALA A 99 -14.20 -3.21 10.18
C ALA A 99 -14.50 -1.82 10.76
N PHE A 100 -14.31 -0.78 9.92
CA PHE A 100 -14.76 0.57 10.26
C PHE A 100 -16.21 0.76 9.79
N VAL A 101 -17.09 1.11 10.72
CA VAL A 101 -18.51 1.31 10.46
C VAL A 101 -18.87 2.76 10.77
N GLY A 102 -19.75 3.36 9.97
CA GLY A 102 -20.19 4.74 10.14
C GLY A 102 -20.77 5.32 8.86
N SER A 103 -21.41 6.48 8.96
CA SER A 103 -21.98 7.21 7.82
C SER A 103 -20.91 7.68 6.83
N THR A 104 -21.33 8.09 5.64
CA THR A 104 -20.42 8.74 4.67
C THR A 104 -19.86 10.02 5.29
N GLY A 105 -18.55 10.22 5.15
CA GLY A 105 -17.85 11.35 5.75
C GLY A 105 -17.39 11.14 7.21
N ALA A 106 -17.66 9.99 7.85
CA ALA A 106 -17.23 9.69 9.22
C ALA A 106 -15.71 9.42 9.38
N GLY A 107 -14.90 9.64 8.34
CA GLY A 107 -13.45 9.48 8.42
C GLY A 107 -12.90 8.06 8.19
N LYS A 108 -13.74 7.07 7.82
CA LYS A 108 -13.27 5.67 7.59
C LYS A 108 -12.13 5.57 6.60
N THR A 109 -12.29 6.15 5.41
CA THR A 109 -11.27 6.20 4.36
C THR A 109 -10.07 7.04 4.79
N THR A 110 -10.29 8.06 5.61
CA THR A 110 -9.21 8.89 6.15
C THR A 110 -8.25 8.06 6.99
N ILE A 111 -8.76 7.15 7.84
CA ILE A 111 -7.90 6.26 8.65
C ILE A 111 -7.01 5.40 7.74
N THR A 112 -7.56 4.78 6.69
CA THR A 112 -6.77 3.97 5.75
C THR A 112 -5.75 4.81 4.97
N ASN A 113 -6.10 6.04 4.60
CA ASN A 113 -5.18 6.97 3.95
C ASN A 113 -4.00 7.36 4.86
N LEU A 114 -4.25 7.50 6.16
CA LEU A 114 -3.20 7.80 7.15
C LEU A 114 -2.28 6.61 7.38
N ILE A 115 -2.80 5.38 7.38
CA ILE A 115 -1.97 4.16 7.47
C ILE A 115 -1.00 4.07 6.27
N ASN A 116 -1.45 4.42 5.06
CA ASN A 116 -0.62 4.47 3.87
C ASN A 116 0.27 5.73 3.79
N ARG A 117 0.18 6.61 4.78
CA ARG A 117 0.89 7.89 4.84
C ARG A 117 0.74 8.70 3.54
N PHE A 118 -0.49 8.75 2.99
CA PHE A 118 -0.82 9.68 1.91
C PHE A 118 -0.91 11.12 2.42
N TYR A 119 -1.11 11.27 3.73
CA TYR A 119 -1.12 12.54 4.45
C TYR A 119 -0.40 12.35 5.79
N ASP A 120 0.28 13.40 6.26
CA ASP A 120 0.87 13.43 7.58
C ASP A 120 -0.13 14.03 8.59
N ILE A 121 -0.17 13.47 9.80
CA ILE A 121 -1.05 13.92 10.87
C ILE A 121 -0.56 15.23 11.52
N GLN A 122 -1.51 16.06 12.00
CA GLN A 122 -1.22 17.29 12.70
C GLN A 122 -0.87 17.06 14.17
N LYS A 123 -1.50 16.07 14.82
CA LYS A 123 -1.27 15.75 16.24
C LYS A 123 -1.34 14.24 16.47
N GLY A 124 -0.67 13.78 17.53
CA GLY A 124 -0.64 12.39 17.93
C GLY A 124 0.46 11.59 17.23
N GLN A 125 0.31 10.27 17.23
CA GLN A 125 1.29 9.35 16.67
C GLN A 125 0.59 8.14 16.05
N ILE A 126 1.12 7.65 14.94
CA ILE A 126 0.73 6.37 14.34
C ILE A 126 1.96 5.47 14.34
N LEU A 127 1.84 4.33 15.00
CA LEU A 127 2.90 3.33 15.07
C LEU A 127 2.57 2.14 14.19
N TYR A 128 3.57 1.64 13.47
CA TYR A 128 3.52 0.40 12.73
C TYR A 128 4.65 -0.51 13.18
N ASP A 129 4.31 -1.67 13.73
CA ASP A 129 5.24 -2.59 14.42
C ASP A 129 6.14 -1.89 15.45
N GLY A 130 5.57 -0.90 16.18
CA GLY A 130 6.28 -0.10 17.18
C GLY A 130 7.07 1.09 16.66
N HIS A 131 7.24 1.24 15.35
CA HIS A 131 7.91 2.37 14.71
C HIS A 131 6.91 3.46 14.34
N ASP A 132 7.25 4.73 14.56
CA ASP A 132 6.46 5.85 14.03
C ASP A 132 6.48 5.79 12.49
N ILE A 133 5.30 5.82 11.86
CA ILE A 133 5.21 5.75 10.39
C ILE A 133 5.96 6.90 9.69
N LYS A 134 6.22 8.02 10.39
CA LYS A 134 7.04 9.13 9.88
C LYS A 134 8.52 8.77 9.77
N SER A 135 8.99 7.85 10.61
CA SER A 135 10.36 7.34 10.58
C SER A 135 10.57 6.23 9.56
N ILE A 136 9.50 5.67 9.00
CA ILE A 136 9.59 4.65 7.95
C ILE A 136 9.66 5.34 6.59
N GLU A 137 10.60 4.91 5.74
CA GLU A 137 10.66 5.33 4.35
C GLU A 137 9.32 5.02 3.64
N LYS A 138 8.75 5.97 2.90
CA LYS A 138 7.40 5.82 2.32
C LYS A 138 7.29 4.64 1.37
N ASP A 139 8.30 4.38 0.57
CA ASP A 139 8.30 3.24 -0.35
C ASP A 139 8.34 1.91 0.41
N ALA A 140 9.12 1.82 1.49
CA ALA A 140 9.17 0.67 2.37
C ALA A 140 7.82 0.44 3.07
N LEU A 141 7.20 1.50 3.63
CA LEU A 141 5.88 1.44 4.25
C LEU A 141 4.82 0.93 3.26
N ARG A 142 4.74 1.55 2.09
CA ARG A 142 3.73 1.22 1.07
C ARG A 142 3.94 -0.17 0.48
N SER A 143 5.20 -0.63 0.35
CA SER A 143 5.51 -1.99 -0.10
C SER A 143 5.09 -3.07 0.90
N SER A 144 4.94 -2.74 2.18
CA SER A 144 4.45 -3.65 3.22
C SER A 144 2.92 -3.74 3.28
N LEU A 145 2.21 -2.87 2.57
CA LEU A 145 0.76 -2.72 2.62
C LEU A 145 0.11 -3.09 1.29
N GLY A 146 -0.95 -3.86 1.32
CA GLY A 146 -1.83 -4.07 0.17
C GLY A 146 -3.09 -3.21 0.30
N ILE A 147 -3.40 -2.41 -0.72
CA ILE A 147 -4.62 -1.60 -0.76
C ILE A 147 -5.52 -2.04 -1.91
N VAL A 148 -6.79 -2.28 -1.60
CA VAL A 148 -7.83 -2.55 -2.61
C VAL A 148 -8.83 -1.42 -2.57
N LEU A 149 -8.87 -0.64 -3.64
CA LEU A 149 -9.78 0.50 -3.77
C LEU A 149 -11.18 0.04 -4.17
N GLN A 150 -12.20 0.83 -3.83
CA GLN A 150 -13.58 0.57 -4.23
C GLN A 150 -13.73 0.68 -5.76
N ASP A 151 -13.12 1.69 -6.36
CA ASP A 151 -13.06 1.87 -7.81
C ASP A 151 -11.78 1.21 -8.34
N THR A 152 -11.96 0.06 -8.95
CA THR A 152 -10.84 -0.74 -9.47
C THR A 152 -10.58 -0.37 -10.92
N HIS A 153 -9.41 0.14 -11.21
CA HIS A 153 -8.93 0.41 -12.56
C HIS A 153 -8.04 -0.72 -13.06
N LEU A 154 -8.39 -1.25 -14.23
CA LEU A 154 -7.61 -2.21 -14.97
C LEU A 154 -7.02 -1.54 -16.22
N PHE A 155 -5.80 -1.94 -16.58
CA PHE A 155 -5.15 -1.43 -17.77
C PHE A 155 -5.60 -2.22 -19.02
N THR A 156 -5.59 -1.56 -20.16
CA THR A 156 -5.69 -2.26 -21.46
C THR A 156 -4.49 -3.17 -21.61
N GLY A 157 -4.75 -4.47 -21.77
CA GLY A 157 -3.75 -5.53 -21.79
C GLY A 157 -4.36 -6.86 -21.38
N THR A 158 -3.57 -7.91 -21.30
CA THR A 158 -4.05 -9.23 -20.87
C THR A 158 -4.36 -9.26 -19.37
N VAL A 159 -5.14 -10.24 -18.94
CA VAL A 159 -5.36 -10.54 -17.53
C VAL A 159 -4.02 -10.77 -16.82
N MET A 160 -3.11 -11.54 -17.45
CA MET A 160 -1.78 -11.82 -16.92
C MET A 160 -0.97 -10.54 -16.68
N GLU A 161 -0.94 -9.63 -17.65
CA GLU A 161 -0.23 -8.35 -17.54
C GLU A 161 -0.81 -7.47 -16.43
N ASN A 162 -2.13 -7.46 -16.27
CA ASN A 162 -2.80 -6.75 -15.19
C ASN A 162 -2.41 -7.27 -13.82
N ILE A 163 -2.28 -8.58 -13.62
CA ILE A 163 -1.81 -9.16 -12.35
C ILE A 163 -0.33 -8.85 -12.15
N ARG A 164 0.51 -9.04 -13.18
CA ARG A 164 1.96 -8.78 -13.14
C ARG A 164 2.30 -7.32 -12.86
N TYR A 165 1.37 -6.39 -13.10
CA TYR A 165 1.61 -4.98 -12.82
C TYR A 165 1.99 -4.70 -11.35
N GLY A 166 1.52 -5.50 -10.40
CA GLY A 166 1.92 -5.39 -9.00
C GLY A 166 3.40 -5.70 -8.74
N ARG A 167 3.99 -6.60 -9.56
CA ARG A 167 5.42 -6.91 -9.56
C ARG A 167 5.85 -7.30 -10.98
N LEU A 168 6.44 -6.36 -11.71
CA LEU A 168 6.78 -6.52 -13.13
C LEU A 168 7.75 -7.67 -13.42
N THR A 169 8.52 -8.09 -12.44
CA THR A 169 9.46 -9.22 -12.54
C THR A 169 8.84 -10.57 -12.18
N ALA A 170 7.55 -10.62 -11.83
CA ALA A 170 6.87 -11.86 -11.46
C ALA A 170 6.79 -12.82 -12.66
N THR A 171 7.02 -14.12 -12.40
CA THR A 171 6.80 -15.17 -13.40
C THR A 171 5.32 -15.44 -13.61
N ASP A 172 4.97 -16.15 -14.69
CA ASP A 172 3.58 -16.55 -14.94
C ASP A 172 3.02 -17.42 -13.82
N GLU A 173 3.85 -18.32 -13.28
CA GLU A 173 3.47 -19.21 -12.17
C GLU A 173 3.16 -18.42 -10.89
N GLU A 174 3.95 -17.39 -10.58
CA GLU A 174 3.72 -16.52 -9.44
C GLU A 174 2.43 -15.70 -9.61
N CYS A 175 2.19 -15.16 -10.80
CA CYS A 175 0.94 -14.47 -11.12
C CYS A 175 -0.29 -15.40 -11.00
N MET A 176 -0.18 -16.63 -11.49
CA MET A 176 -1.24 -17.65 -11.35
C MET A 176 -1.45 -18.05 -9.89
N ALA A 177 -0.39 -18.14 -9.09
CA ALA A 177 -0.49 -18.41 -7.65
C ALA A 177 -1.21 -17.26 -6.92
N ALA A 178 -0.88 -15.99 -7.22
CA ALA A 178 -1.56 -14.82 -6.69
C ALA A 178 -3.05 -14.80 -7.07
N ALA A 179 -3.38 -15.12 -8.33
CA ALA A 179 -4.76 -15.24 -8.78
C ALA A 179 -5.56 -16.33 -8.03
N LYS A 180 -4.92 -17.45 -7.72
CA LYS A 180 -5.54 -18.52 -6.89
C LYS A 180 -5.80 -18.03 -5.47
N LEU A 181 -4.84 -17.36 -4.85
CA LEU A 181 -5.00 -16.80 -3.51
C LEU A 181 -6.12 -15.76 -3.44
N ALA A 182 -6.26 -14.94 -4.49
CA ALA A 182 -7.33 -13.96 -4.64
C ALA A 182 -8.69 -14.57 -5.05
N ASN A 183 -8.79 -15.90 -5.24
CA ASN A 183 -9.97 -16.57 -5.82
C ASN A 183 -10.36 -16.09 -7.23
N ALA A 184 -9.41 -15.55 -8.00
CA ALA A 184 -9.61 -15.08 -9.36
C ALA A 184 -9.43 -16.19 -10.40
N ASP A 185 -8.58 -17.19 -10.15
CA ASP A 185 -8.19 -18.25 -11.09
C ASP A 185 -9.41 -18.97 -11.72
N THR A 186 -10.44 -19.23 -10.91
CA THR A 186 -11.63 -19.94 -11.35
C THR A 186 -12.34 -19.21 -12.49
N PHE A 187 -12.64 -17.91 -12.34
CA PHE A 187 -13.31 -17.19 -13.40
C PHE A 187 -12.38 -16.90 -14.59
N ILE A 188 -11.08 -16.67 -14.33
CA ILE A 188 -10.10 -16.44 -15.40
C ILE A 188 -10.08 -17.62 -16.38
N LYS A 189 -10.07 -18.85 -15.89
CA LYS A 189 -10.10 -20.07 -16.71
C LYS A 189 -11.38 -20.23 -17.54
N HIS A 190 -12.46 -19.53 -17.19
CA HIS A 190 -13.71 -19.52 -17.98
C HIS A 190 -13.74 -18.40 -19.01
N LEU A 191 -12.76 -17.50 -19.04
CA LEU A 191 -12.62 -16.51 -20.10
C LEU A 191 -12.14 -17.18 -21.40
N PRO A 192 -12.47 -16.63 -22.58
CA PRO A 192 -12.17 -17.26 -23.88
C PRO A 192 -10.70 -17.66 -24.05
N ASP A 193 -9.76 -16.78 -23.63
CA ASP A 193 -8.32 -17.00 -23.72
C ASP A 193 -7.65 -17.12 -22.33
N GLY A 194 -8.44 -17.39 -21.27
CA GLY A 194 -7.94 -17.53 -19.92
C GLY A 194 -7.12 -16.31 -19.47
N TYR A 195 -5.89 -16.55 -19.01
CA TYR A 195 -4.97 -15.48 -18.59
C TYR A 195 -4.52 -14.55 -19.72
N ASN A 196 -4.63 -15.00 -20.99
CA ASN A 196 -4.30 -14.19 -22.16
C ASN A 196 -5.50 -13.37 -22.69
N THR A 197 -6.64 -13.46 -22.04
CA THR A 197 -7.81 -12.67 -22.42
C THR A 197 -7.49 -11.18 -22.33
N MET A 198 -7.72 -10.46 -23.43
CA MET A 198 -7.53 -9.01 -23.51
C MET A 198 -8.62 -8.27 -22.73
N LEU A 199 -8.20 -7.37 -21.86
CA LEU A 199 -9.04 -6.42 -21.16
C LEU A 199 -8.97 -5.06 -21.87
N THR A 200 -10.13 -4.44 -22.04
CA THR A 200 -10.25 -3.13 -22.70
C THR A 200 -11.04 -2.18 -21.80
N GLY A 201 -10.72 -0.90 -21.84
CA GLY A 201 -11.50 0.15 -21.19
C GLY A 201 -11.84 -0.16 -19.72
N ASP A 202 -10.86 -0.22 -18.82
CA ASP A 202 -11.02 -0.56 -17.41
C ASP A 202 -11.64 -1.96 -17.14
N GLY A 203 -11.50 -2.89 -18.06
CA GLY A 203 -12.06 -4.23 -17.92
C GLY A 203 -13.59 -4.25 -18.01
N THR A 204 -14.18 -3.47 -18.92
CA THR A 204 -15.63 -3.37 -19.12
C THR A 204 -16.29 -4.72 -19.49
N ASN A 205 -15.51 -5.67 -19.96
CA ASN A 205 -15.92 -7.06 -20.24
C ASN A 205 -15.97 -7.94 -18.96
N LEU A 206 -15.64 -7.40 -17.79
CA LEU A 206 -15.68 -8.10 -16.50
C LEU A 206 -16.73 -7.47 -15.57
N SER A 207 -17.30 -8.29 -14.68
CA SER A 207 -18.14 -7.78 -13.60
C SER A 207 -17.29 -6.98 -12.59
N GLN A 208 -17.93 -6.13 -11.78
CA GLN A 208 -17.24 -5.37 -10.74
C GLN A 208 -16.49 -6.29 -9.75
N GLY A 209 -17.12 -7.40 -9.34
CA GLY A 209 -16.48 -8.38 -8.46
C GLY A 209 -15.25 -9.03 -9.08
N GLN A 210 -15.30 -9.38 -10.38
CA GLN A 210 -14.15 -9.94 -11.08
C GLN A 210 -12.99 -8.93 -11.18
N ARG A 211 -13.28 -7.65 -11.46
CA ARG A 211 -12.27 -6.59 -11.44
C ARG A 211 -11.62 -6.45 -10.06
N GLN A 212 -12.41 -6.51 -8.98
CA GLN A 212 -11.86 -6.47 -7.62
C GLN A 212 -10.96 -7.67 -7.31
N LEU A 213 -11.34 -8.88 -7.73
CA LEU A 213 -10.48 -10.07 -7.54
C LEU A 213 -9.15 -9.93 -8.29
N LEU A 214 -9.14 -9.33 -9.49
CA LEU A 214 -7.89 -9.04 -10.20
C LEU A 214 -7.04 -7.98 -9.49
N ALA A 215 -7.67 -6.95 -8.90
CA ALA A 215 -6.93 -5.97 -8.09
C ALA A 215 -6.33 -6.56 -6.83
N ILE A 216 -6.98 -7.55 -6.22
CA ILE A 216 -6.45 -8.29 -5.07
C ILE A 216 -5.26 -9.17 -5.49
N ALA A 217 -5.31 -9.74 -6.70
CA ALA A 217 -4.25 -10.60 -7.24
C ALA A 217 -3.01 -9.80 -7.67
N ARG A 218 -3.20 -8.53 -8.02
CA ARG A 218 -2.16 -7.57 -8.39
C ARG A 218 -1.33 -7.16 -7.17
#